data_c9d217f06cf95b58bb46204b98a3782a
#
_entry.id   c9d217f06cf95b58bb46204b98a3782a
#
_cell.length_a   1.000
_cell.length_b   1.000
_cell.length_c   1.000
_cell.angle_alpha   90.00
_cell.angle_beta   90.00
_cell.angle_gamma   90.00
#
_symmetry.space_group_name_H-M   'P 1'
#
loop_
_entity.id
_entity.type
_entity.pdbx_description
1 polymer ?
#
loop_
_entity_poly.entity_id
_entity_poly.type
_entity_poly.pdbx_seq_one_letter_code
_entity_poly.pdbx_strand_id
1 'polypeptide(L)'
;MKVSFGKAILTEQDILGIVHEYVNIEGLNIENININEIITIEGTYKRKISVNFQVKVGLGNINNNIINLKIFDVHVYKFKVFKNVKNIVLKKLLDNFSPYGVEVDRDTVRVDLNLAVKLIPYFNLKLKKVEMLPGALEVEAEDINQLQDVLVEEITRSKDIDKNLDT
;
A
#
# COMPACT_ATOMS: atom_id res chain seq x y z
N MET A 1 8.45 -26.32 -11.49
CA MET A 1 8.34 -24.87 -11.22
C MET A 1 7.70 -24.69 -9.87
N LYS A 2 8.44 -24.20 -8.91
CA LYS A 2 7.93 -23.92 -7.57
C LYS A 2 7.47 -22.48 -7.54
N VAL A 3 6.17 -22.25 -7.69
CA VAL A 3 5.59 -20.92 -7.47
C VAL A 3 5.41 -20.76 -5.97
N SER A 4 6.15 -19.85 -5.38
CA SER A 4 6.03 -19.54 -3.95
C SER A 4 4.89 -18.56 -3.74
N PHE A 5 3.72 -19.07 -3.40
CA PHE A 5 2.62 -18.24 -2.89
C PHE A 5 2.83 -18.01 -1.39
N GLY A 6 2.81 -16.76 -0.98
CA GLY A 6 2.85 -16.39 0.44
C GLY A 6 1.53 -15.76 0.89
N LYS A 7 1.07 -16.14 2.05
CA LYS A 7 0.05 -15.42 2.81
C LYS A 7 0.71 -14.74 4.00
N ALA A 8 0.38 -13.49 4.22
CA ALA A 8 0.81 -12.74 5.38
C ALA A 8 -0.39 -12.06 6.03
N ILE A 9 -0.38 -12.01 7.35
CA ILE A 9 -1.33 -11.22 8.13
C ILE A 9 -0.58 -9.98 8.60
N LEU A 10 -1.02 -8.82 8.13
CA LEU A 10 -0.50 -7.52 8.52
C LEU A 10 -1.43 -6.91 9.57
N THR A 11 -0.97 -6.80 10.78
CA THR A 11 -1.70 -6.14 11.85
C THR A 11 -1.74 -4.61 11.63
N GLU A 12 -2.61 -3.94 12.36
CA GLU A 12 -2.66 -2.47 12.37
C GLU A 12 -1.30 -1.86 12.69
N GLN A 13 -0.58 -2.45 13.64
CA GLN A 13 0.77 -2.00 14.04
C GLN A 13 1.82 -2.26 12.95
N ASP A 14 1.73 -3.37 12.24
CA ASP A 14 2.63 -3.67 11.12
C ASP A 14 2.47 -2.64 10.01
N ILE A 15 1.23 -2.31 9.65
CA ILE A 15 0.91 -1.33 8.62
C ILE A 15 1.34 0.07 9.06
N LEU A 16 1.08 0.44 10.30
CA LEU A 16 1.51 1.73 10.85
C LEU A 16 3.04 1.84 10.85
N GLY A 17 3.75 0.78 11.21
CA GLY A 17 5.21 0.70 11.14
C GLY A 17 5.75 0.89 9.74
N ILE A 18 5.15 0.24 8.74
CA ILE A 18 5.51 0.41 7.33
C ILE A 18 5.29 1.86 6.88
N VAL A 19 4.16 2.44 7.23
CA VAL A 19 3.86 3.84 6.90
C VAL A 19 4.90 4.77 7.52
N HIS A 20 5.24 4.60 8.78
CA HIS A 20 6.24 5.45 9.46
C HIS A 20 7.65 5.31 8.88
N GLU A 21 8.00 4.12 8.42
CA GLU A 21 9.33 3.85 7.86
C GLU A 21 9.49 4.39 6.43
N TYR A 22 8.48 4.22 5.59
CA TYR A 22 8.60 4.47 4.15
C TYR A 22 7.86 5.71 3.64
N VAL A 23 6.85 6.20 4.36
CA VAL A 23 6.11 7.41 3.99
C VAL A 23 6.68 8.61 4.74
N ASN A 24 7.45 9.42 4.04
CA ASN A 24 8.06 10.63 4.62
C ASN A 24 7.51 11.87 3.92
N ILE A 25 6.42 12.39 4.46
CA ILE A 25 5.76 13.62 3.99
C ILE A 25 5.88 14.66 5.10
N GLU A 26 6.48 15.80 4.76
CA GLU A 26 6.68 16.89 5.70
C GLU A 26 5.35 17.36 6.34
N GLY A 27 5.31 17.35 7.64
CA GLY A 27 4.14 17.78 8.42
C GLY A 27 3.08 16.72 8.61
N LEU A 28 3.13 15.59 7.90
CA LEU A 28 2.17 14.50 8.05
C LEU A 28 2.64 13.50 9.11
N ASN A 29 1.77 13.19 10.04
CA ASN A 29 1.98 12.11 11.00
C ASN A 29 0.73 11.24 11.06
N ILE A 30 0.83 9.99 10.65
CA ILE A 30 -0.22 8.99 10.83
C ILE A 30 -0.04 8.41 12.22
N GLU A 31 -1.04 8.58 13.08
CA GLU A 31 -0.97 8.21 14.49
C GLU A 31 -1.62 6.86 14.77
N ASN A 32 -2.70 6.57 14.05
CA ASN A 32 -3.46 5.35 14.28
C ASN A 32 -4.08 4.81 12.99
N ILE A 33 -4.12 3.48 12.88
CA ILE A 33 -4.84 2.77 11.84
C ILE A 33 -5.69 1.70 12.53
N ASN A 34 -6.98 1.72 12.27
CA ASN A 34 -7.93 0.74 12.78
C ASN A 34 -8.59 0.00 11.62
N ILE A 35 -8.58 -1.32 11.67
CA ILE A 35 -9.10 -2.19 10.61
C ILE A 35 -10.24 -3.04 11.17
N ASN A 36 -11.43 -2.80 10.66
CA ASN A 36 -12.62 -3.60 10.93
C ASN A 36 -13.37 -3.82 9.60
N GLU A 37 -14.65 -3.52 9.54
CA GLU A 37 -15.39 -3.50 8.27
C GLU A 37 -14.96 -2.33 7.36
N ILE A 38 -14.39 -1.30 7.96
CA ILE A 38 -13.84 -0.11 7.31
C ILE A 38 -12.46 0.16 7.92
N ILE A 39 -11.54 0.66 7.11
CA ILE A 39 -10.23 1.12 7.57
C ILE A 39 -10.37 2.58 8.00
N THR A 40 -10.05 2.85 9.26
CA THR A 40 -10.01 4.21 9.81
C THR A 40 -8.57 4.63 10.02
N ILE A 41 -8.19 5.75 9.43
CA ILE A 41 -6.84 6.33 9.51
C ILE A 41 -6.94 7.64 10.24
N GLU A 42 -6.16 7.80 11.30
CA GLU A 42 -6.10 9.02 12.11
C GLU A 42 -4.69 9.58 12.11
N GLY A 43 -4.61 10.89 12.09
CA GLY A 43 -3.32 11.56 12.11
C GLY A 43 -3.40 13.07 12.25
N THR A 44 -2.25 13.68 12.15
CA THR A 44 -2.06 15.13 12.17
C THR A 44 -1.33 15.60 10.93
N TYR A 45 -1.74 16.75 10.44
CA TYR A 45 -1.03 17.44 9.38
C TYR A 45 -0.68 18.86 9.86
N LYS A 46 0.60 19.13 9.92
CA LYS A 46 1.14 20.40 10.43
C LYS A 46 1.90 21.12 9.32
N ARG A 47 1.37 22.24 8.87
CA ARG A 47 2.12 23.22 8.10
C ARG A 47 2.12 24.57 8.84
N LYS A 48 1.28 25.51 8.42
CA LYS A 48 1.07 26.78 9.17
C LYS A 48 0.19 26.57 10.38
N ILE A 49 -0.74 25.63 10.31
CA ILE A 49 -1.70 25.25 11.33
C ILE A 49 -1.66 23.74 11.48
N SER A 50 -1.74 23.26 12.72
CA SER A 50 -1.86 21.82 13.00
C SER A 50 -3.31 21.40 12.92
N VAL A 51 -3.59 20.39 12.09
CA VAL A 51 -4.92 19.87 11.84
C VAL A 51 -4.94 18.38 12.16
N ASN A 52 -5.85 17.95 13.01
CA ASN A 52 -6.11 16.53 13.24
C ASN A 52 -7.16 16.07 12.23
N PHE A 53 -6.94 14.89 11.65
CA PHE A 53 -7.87 14.33 10.68
C PHE A 53 -8.18 12.86 10.97
N GLN A 54 -9.34 12.44 10.49
CA GLN A 54 -9.74 11.04 10.43
C GLN A 54 -10.30 10.76 9.05
N VAL A 55 -9.83 9.69 8.41
CA VAL A 55 -10.32 9.24 7.10
C VAL A 55 -10.83 7.82 7.23
N LYS A 56 -12.02 7.56 6.73
CA LYS A 56 -12.61 6.22 6.65
C LYS A 56 -12.63 5.77 5.20
N VAL A 57 -11.97 4.65 4.94
CA VAL A 57 -11.86 4.05 3.63
C VAL A 57 -12.31 2.59 3.63
N GLY A 58 -12.94 2.19 2.55
CA GLY A 58 -13.30 0.80 2.28
C GLY A 58 -12.38 0.19 1.24
N LEU A 59 -12.12 -1.11 1.36
CA LEU A 59 -11.37 -1.87 0.39
C LEU A 59 -12.26 -2.18 -0.83
N GLY A 60 -11.79 -1.79 -2.01
CA GLY A 60 -12.43 -2.10 -3.29
C GLY A 60 -11.69 -3.18 -4.07
N ASN A 61 -11.73 -3.07 -5.39
CA ASN A 61 -11.14 -4.05 -6.29
C ASN A 61 -9.61 -4.01 -6.27
N ILE A 62 -9.02 -5.19 -6.45
CA ILE A 62 -7.57 -5.36 -6.64
C ILE A 62 -7.36 -5.98 -8.01
N ASN A 63 -6.57 -5.32 -8.84
CA ASN A 63 -6.24 -5.80 -10.18
C ASN A 63 -4.87 -5.27 -10.61
N ASN A 64 -4.00 -6.15 -11.11
CA ASN A 64 -2.67 -5.81 -11.62
C ASN A 64 -1.81 -4.96 -10.66
N ASN A 65 -1.78 -5.31 -9.37
CA ASN A 65 -1.12 -4.56 -8.30
C ASN A 65 -1.69 -3.15 -8.05
N ILE A 66 -2.91 -2.91 -8.50
CA ILE A 66 -3.63 -1.67 -8.23
C ILE A 66 -4.76 -1.97 -7.24
N ILE A 67 -4.76 -1.28 -6.13
CA ILE A 67 -5.81 -1.33 -5.12
C ILE A 67 -6.68 -0.09 -5.28
N ASN A 68 -7.97 -0.29 -5.40
CA ASN A 68 -8.94 0.79 -5.35
C ASN A 68 -9.57 0.83 -3.96
N LEU A 69 -9.52 1.99 -3.32
CA LEU A 69 -10.14 2.26 -2.02
C LEU A 69 -11.27 3.26 -2.22
N LYS A 70 -12.32 3.14 -1.45
CA LYS A 70 -13.42 4.12 -1.43
C LYS A 70 -13.37 4.95 -0.16
N ILE A 71 -13.39 6.26 -0.31
CA ILE A 71 -13.49 7.19 0.82
C ILE A 71 -14.94 7.31 1.22
N PHE A 72 -15.29 6.89 2.43
CA PHE A 72 -16.64 7.02 2.98
C PHE A 72 -16.82 8.29 3.78
N ASP A 73 -15.78 8.71 4.50
CA ASP A 73 -15.87 9.87 5.36
C ASP A 73 -14.49 10.49 5.61
N VAL A 74 -14.50 11.81 5.81
CA VAL A 74 -13.32 12.59 6.19
C VAL A 74 -13.72 13.59 7.25
N HIS A 75 -13.13 13.46 8.42
CA HIS A 75 -13.27 14.44 9.51
C HIS A 75 -11.96 15.20 9.71
N VAL A 76 -12.09 16.51 9.81
CA VAL A 76 -11.00 17.40 10.18
C VAL A 76 -11.40 18.09 11.48
N TYR A 77 -10.67 17.80 12.55
CA TYR A 77 -10.95 18.35 13.88
C TYR A 77 -10.34 19.74 14.03
N LYS A 78 -10.96 20.58 14.84
CA LYS A 78 -10.63 21.97 15.18
C LYS A 78 -11.12 23.07 14.24
N PHE A 79 -11.71 22.74 13.11
CA PHE A 79 -12.37 23.76 12.31
C PHE A 79 -13.80 23.34 12.01
N LYS A 80 -14.78 24.22 12.27
CA LYS A 80 -16.06 24.16 11.56
C LYS A 80 -15.75 24.50 10.10
N VAL A 81 -15.25 23.52 9.39
CA VAL A 81 -14.75 23.72 8.04
C VAL A 81 -15.93 23.57 7.09
N PHE A 82 -16.19 24.63 6.36
CA PHE A 82 -17.14 24.60 5.25
C PHE A 82 -16.77 23.46 4.29
N LYS A 83 -17.76 22.80 3.69
CA LYS A 83 -17.61 21.65 2.78
C LYS A 83 -16.46 21.80 1.76
N ASN A 84 -16.24 23.02 1.26
CA ASN A 84 -15.21 23.31 0.26
C ASN A 84 -13.78 23.24 0.79
N VAL A 85 -13.55 23.55 2.06
CA VAL A 85 -12.21 23.49 2.67
C VAL A 85 -11.79 22.06 2.97
N LYS A 86 -12.75 21.20 3.29
CA LYS A 86 -12.57 19.77 3.47
C LYS A 86 -11.93 19.13 2.22
N ASN A 87 -12.48 19.45 1.05
CA ASN A 87 -11.98 18.95 -0.24
C ASN A 87 -10.60 19.53 -0.60
N ILE A 88 -10.34 20.80 -0.27
CA ILE A 88 -9.04 21.44 -0.52
C ILE A 88 -7.94 20.82 0.35
N VAL A 89 -8.21 20.62 1.64
CA VAL A 89 -7.27 19.97 2.56
C VAL A 89 -7.00 18.53 2.15
N LEU A 90 -8.06 17.80 1.84
CA LEU A 90 -7.95 16.42 1.37
C LEU A 90 -7.13 16.33 0.09
N LYS A 91 -7.42 17.18 -0.90
CA LYS A 91 -6.68 17.22 -2.16
C LYS A 91 -5.19 17.53 -1.93
N LYS A 92 -4.87 18.51 -1.09
CA LYS A 92 -3.48 18.83 -0.77
C LYS A 92 -2.74 17.73 -0.04
N LEU A 93 -3.41 17.04 0.89
CA LEU A 93 -2.85 15.88 1.56
C LEU A 93 -2.54 14.76 0.56
N LEU A 94 -3.47 14.50 -0.34
CA LEU A 94 -3.39 13.38 -1.28
C LEU A 94 -2.47 13.66 -2.47
N ASP A 95 -2.33 14.91 -2.91
CA ASP A 95 -1.35 15.32 -3.92
C ASP A 95 0.10 15.01 -3.45
N ASN A 96 0.37 15.08 -2.15
CA ASN A 96 1.66 14.71 -1.57
C ASN A 96 1.95 13.19 -1.66
N PHE A 97 0.93 12.35 -1.80
CA PHE A 97 1.07 10.91 -1.97
C PHE A 97 1.23 10.45 -3.42
N SER A 98 1.05 11.35 -4.39
CA SER A 98 1.18 11.03 -5.82
C SER A 98 2.53 10.38 -6.17
N PRO A 99 3.70 10.82 -5.64
CA PRO A 99 4.98 10.16 -5.88
C PRO A 99 5.04 8.71 -5.37
N TYR A 100 4.18 8.36 -4.43
CA TYR A 100 4.07 7.00 -3.86
C TYR A 100 3.07 6.11 -4.60
N GLY A 101 2.54 6.56 -5.74
CA GLY A 101 1.58 5.81 -6.53
C GLY A 101 0.13 5.93 -6.04
N VAL A 102 -0.19 6.95 -5.26
CA VAL A 102 -1.54 7.21 -4.76
C VAL A 102 -2.19 8.32 -5.58
N GLU A 103 -3.28 7.99 -6.24
CA GLU A 103 -4.09 8.94 -6.99
C GLU A 103 -5.50 9.01 -6.40
N VAL A 104 -6.07 10.18 -6.38
CA VAL A 104 -7.44 10.39 -5.87
C VAL A 104 -8.31 10.98 -6.95
N ASP A 105 -9.43 10.31 -7.19
CA ASP A 105 -10.51 10.81 -8.03
C ASP A 105 -11.83 10.77 -7.25
N ARG A 106 -12.32 11.94 -6.90
CA ARG A 106 -13.54 12.15 -6.13
C ARG A 106 -13.51 11.44 -4.76
N ASP A 107 -14.19 10.31 -4.65
CA ASP A 107 -14.28 9.46 -3.46
C ASP A 107 -13.48 8.16 -3.58
N THR A 108 -12.73 7.99 -4.66
CA THR A 108 -11.92 6.80 -4.92
C THR A 108 -10.44 7.13 -4.82
N VAL A 109 -9.72 6.32 -4.06
CA VAL A 109 -8.25 6.34 -3.98
C VAL A 109 -7.71 5.13 -4.71
N ARG A 110 -6.88 5.38 -5.70
CA ARG A 110 -6.18 4.35 -6.45
C ARG A 110 -4.74 4.27 -5.96
N VAL A 111 -4.35 3.11 -5.46
CA VAL A 111 -2.99 2.85 -4.99
C VAL A 111 -2.30 1.90 -5.96
N ASP A 112 -1.30 2.40 -6.66
CA ASP A 112 -0.46 1.59 -7.55
C ASP A 112 0.72 1.02 -6.76
N LEU A 113 0.62 -0.25 -6.40
CA LEU A 113 1.66 -0.93 -5.63
C LEU A 113 2.95 -1.12 -6.42
N ASN A 114 2.91 -1.11 -7.76
CA ASN A 114 4.13 -1.17 -8.56
C ASN A 114 5.02 0.05 -8.33
N LEU A 115 4.42 1.21 -8.05
CA LEU A 115 5.13 2.43 -7.69
C LEU A 115 5.49 2.47 -6.20
N ALA A 116 4.54 2.10 -5.33
CA ALA A 116 4.76 2.08 -3.89
C ALA A 116 5.87 1.10 -3.48
N VAL A 117 5.93 -0.06 -4.09
CA VAL A 117 6.94 -1.10 -3.82
C VAL A 117 8.35 -0.69 -4.26
N LYS A 118 8.49 0.18 -5.25
CA LYS A 118 9.82 0.72 -5.64
C LYS A 118 10.51 1.50 -4.53
N LEU A 119 9.75 1.98 -3.55
CA LEU A 119 10.29 2.67 -2.37
C LEU A 119 10.84 1.70 -1.32
N ILE A 120 10.46 0.43 -1.39
CA ILE A 120 10.90 -0.62 -0.47
C ILE A 120 11.99 -1.44 -1.17
N PRO A 121 13.26 -1.33 -0.76
CA PRO A 121 14.34 -2.07 -1.40
C PRO A 121 14.10 -3.59 -1.27
N TYR A 122 14.37 -4.32 -2.35
CA TYR A 122 14.26 -5.79 -2.43
C TYR A 122 12.84 -6.37 -2.41
N PHE A 123 11.82 -5.54 -2.56
CA PHE A 123 10.44 -5.97 -2.52
C PHE A 123 9.81 -5.95 -3.92
N ASN A 124 9.54 -7.10 -4.48
CA ASN A 124 8.88 -7.23 -5.78
C ASN A 124 7.76 -8.26 -5.68
N LEU A 125 6.64 -7.83 -5.15
CA LEU A 125 5.47 -8.67 -4.93
C LEU A 125 4.38 -8.39 -5.98
N LYS A 126 3.76 -9.47 -6.44
CA LYS A 126 2.50 -9.40 -7.16
C LYS A 126 1.37 -9.74 -6.19
N LEU A 127 0.56 -8.75 -5.88
CA LEU A 127 -0.57 -8.90 -5.00
C LEU A 127 -1.68 -9.69 -5.69
N LYS A 128 -2.15 -10.74 -5.05
CA LYS A 128 -3.24 -11.60 -5.54
C LYS A 128 -4.56 -11.29 -4.86
N LYS A 129 -4.55 -11.12 -3.55
CA LYS A 129 -5.74 -10.95 -2.75
C LYS A 129 -5.45 -10.17 -1.48
N VAL A 130 -6.38 -9.34 -1.08
CA VAL A 130 -6.39 -8.70 0.24
C VAL A 130 -7.77 -8.86 0.85
N GLU A 131 -7.83 -9.35 2.07
CA GLU A 131 -9.04 -9.45 2.86
C GLU A 131 -8.90 -8.67 4.15
N MET A 132 -9.95 -7.97 4.53
CA MET A 132 -10.01 -7.32 5.84
C MET A 132 -10.44 -8.32 6.90
N LEU A 133 -9.63 -8.42 7.94
CA LEU A 133 -9.93 -9.14 9.17
C LEU A 133 -10.11 -8.13 10.32
N PRO A 134 -10.75 -8.51 11.43
CA PRO A 134 -10.75 -7.64 12.60
C PRO A 134 -9.31 -7.36 13.09
N GLY A 135 -8.88 -6.11 13.00
CA GLY A 135 -7.55 -5.68 13.44
C GLY A 135 -6.38 -5.99 12.50
N ALA A 136 -6.64 -6.52 11.29
CA ALA A 136 -5.58 -6.91 10.37
C ALA A 136 -6.03 -6.96 8.90
N LEU A 137 -5.06 -7.01 7.99
CA LEU A 137 -5.25 -7.38 6.59
C LEU A 137 -4.58 -8.73 6.34
N GLU A 138 -5.31 -9.65 5.73
CA GLU A 138 -4.73 -10.86 5.15
C GLU A 138 -4.34 -10.59 3.71
N VAL A 139 -3.06 -10.72 3.40
CA VAL A 139 -2.50 -10.44 2.08
C VAL A 139 -1.97 -11.73 1.48
N GLU A 140 -2.42 -12.04 0.28
CA GLU A 140 -1.89 -13.12 -0.53
C GLU A 140 -1.09 -12.52 -1.69
N ALA A 141 0.16 -12.88 -1.79
CA ALA A 141 1.08 -12.35 -2.79
C ALA A 141 2.01 -13.41 -3.35
N GLU A 142 2.51 -13.15 -4.54
CA GLU A 142 3.49 -13.95 -5.27
C GLU A 142 4.80 -13.15 -5.33
N ASP A 143 5.91 -13.79 -4.97
CA ASP A 143 7.23 -13.18 -5.05
C ASP A 143 7.81 -13.35 -6.46
N ILE A 144 7.84 -12.28 -7.22
CA ILE A 144 8.34 -12.26 -8.59
C ILE A 144 9.86 -12.45 -8.62
N ASN A 145 10.60 -11.98 -7.62
CA ASN A 145 12.05 -12.13 -7.57
C ASN A 145 12.45 -13.60 -7.38
N GLN A 146 11.78 -14.33 -6.50
CA GLN A 146 12.03 -15.78 -6.33
C GLN A 146 11.73 -16.56 -7.59
N LEU A 147 10.72 -16.20 -8.37
CA LEU A 147 10.42 -16.80 -9.66
C LEU A 147 11.53 -16.56 -10.68
N GLN A 148 12.11 -15.37 -10.75
CA GLN A 148 13.22 -15.05 -11.63
C GLN A 148 14.49 -15.81 -11.24
N ASP A 149 14.81 -15.89 -9.96
CA ASP A 149 15.96 -16.64 -9.45
C ASP A 149 15.84 -18.15 -9.74
N VAL A 150 14.66 -18.74 -9.54
CA VAL A 150 14.37 -20.13 -9.87
C VAL A 150 14.53 -20.40 -11.37
N LEU A 151 14.02 -19.51 -12.24
CA LEU A 151 14.15 -19.63 -13.69
C LEU A 151 15.62 -19.53 -14.14
N VAL A 152 16.41 -18.64 -13.55
CA VAL A 152 17.84 -18.51 -13.82
C VAL A 152 18.58 -19.77 -13.39
N GLU A 153 18.31 -20.34 -12.22
CA GLU A 153 18.89 -21.60 -11.76
C GLU A 153 18.55 -22.78 -12.69
N GLU A 154 17.28 -22.91 -13.11
CA GLU A 154 16.86 -23.97 -14.06
C GLU A 154 17.55 -23.84 -15.40
N ILE A 155 17.70 -22.64 -15.95
CA ILE A 155 18.40 -22.37 -17.21
C ILE A 155 19.90 -22.73 -17.07
N THR A 156 20.53 -22.38 -15.96
CA THR A 156 21.94 -22.69 -15.68
C THR A 156 22.16 -24.18 -15.57
N ARG A 157 21.28 -24.92 -14.87
CA ARG A 157 21.35 -26.40 -14.78
C ARG A 157 21.19 -27.07 -16.15
N SER A 158 20.27 -26.60 -17.02
CA SER A 158 20.09 -27.13 -18.37
C SER A 158 21.35 -26.98 -19.20
N LYS A 159 22.04 -25.85 -19.13
CA LYS A 159 23.28 -25.59 -19.84
C LYS A 159 24.45 -26.50 -19.38
N ASP A 160 24.51 -26.78 -18.10
CA ASP A 160 25.54 -27.67 -17.53
C ASP A 160 25.30 -29.13 -17.92
N ILE A 161 24.05 -29.57 -18.05
CA ILE A 161 23.68 -30.90 -18.54
C ILE A 161 24.09 -31.07 -20.02
N ASP A 162 23.81 -30.07 -20.87
CA ASP A 162 24.18 -30.10 -22.29
C ASP A 162 25.70 -30.14 -22.50
N LYS A 163 26.47 -29.45 -21.68
CA LYS A 163 27.95 -29.51 -21.71
C LYS A 163 28.49 -30.87 -21.33
N ASN A 164 27.85 -31.62 -20.45
CA ASN A 164 28.27 -32.97 -20.05
C ASN A 164 27.86 -34.05 -21.05
N LEU A 165 26.95 -33.77 -21.98
CA LEU A 165 26.54 -34.71 -23.04
C LEU A 165 27.44 -34.63 -24.26
N ASP A 166 28.20 -33.57 -24.47
CA ASP A 166 29.15 -33.37 -25.58
C ASP A 166 30.56 -33.92 -25.31
N THR A 167 30.78 -34.57 -24.17
CA THR A 167 31.98 -35.29 -23.81
C THR A 167 31.74 -36.80 -23.74
#